data_63b678c4ef609d9ee31bf57b51bc069b
#
_entry.id   63b678c4ef609d9ee31bf57b51bc069b
#
_cell.length_a   1.000
_cell.length_b   1.000
_cell.length_c   1.000
_cell.angle_alpha   90.00
_cell.angle_beta   90.00
_cell.angle_gamma   90.00
#
_symmetry.space_group_name_H-M   'P 1'
#
loop_
_entity.id
_entity.type
_entity.pdbx_description
1 polymer ?
#
loop_
_entity_poly.entity_id
_entity_poly.type
_entity_poly.pdbx_seq_one_letter_code
_entity_poly.pdbx_strand_id
1 'polypeptide(L)'
;QNSSLEKYKFRLKSSQNFPVSYIAQFFQDVESIGDKKETISFDITLEDEYANNDDISQKLNGVFQIRNTTMRLKTFPVQLKPEPIRRLNLDLNINDNIGQANLVGTLYNPKKSLGLQTEPNLQIGGTLNFEEILKPELNLIVNGYDIYFAKLENLNLNGVTDLTVSIIGKNVLDLQGSLKIKKSNGFLVPLADTEFETKHRIRN
;
A
#
# COMPACT_ATOMS: atom_id res chain seq x y z
N GLN A 1 -17.27 -38.22 -26.53
CA GLN A 1 -17.25 -36.77 -26.72
C GLN A 1 -15.95 -36.25 -26.14
N ASN A 2 -15.01 -35.84 -27.00
CA ASN A 2 -13.80 -35.16 -26.57
C ASN A 2 -14.21 -33.77 -26.14
N SER A 3 -14.24 -33.51 -24.85
CA SER A 3 -14.34 -32.17 -24.30
C SER A 3 -13.02 -31.46 -24.55
N SER A 4 -13.01 -30.54 -25.49
CA SER A 4 -11.85 -29.69 -25.70
C SER A 4 -11.73 -28.72 -24.54
N LEU A 5 -10.65 -28.80 -23.78
CA LEU A 5 -10.26 -27.78 -22.83
C LEU A 5 -9.97 -26.49 -23.60
N GLU A 6 -10.77 -25.47 -23.40
CA GLU A 6 -10.51 -24.16 -23.99
C GLU A 6 -9.63 -23.35 -23.02
N LYS A 7 -8.45 -22.92 -23.50
CA LYS A 7 -7.52 -22.10 -22.74
C LYS A 7 -7.41 -20.73 -23.40
N TYR A 8 -7.60 -19.70 -22.61
CA TYR A 8 -7.39 -18.32 -23.04
C TYR A 8 -6.20 -17.74 -22.27
N LYS A 9 -5.35 -17.03 -22.99
CA LYS A 9 -4.22 -16.34 -22.42
C LYS A 9 -4.21 -14.89 -22.84
N PHE A 10 -4.29 -14.01 -21.86
CA PHE A 10 -4.17 -12.58 -22.05
C PHE A 10 -2.88 -12.08 -21.40
N ARG A 11 -2.07 -11.33 -22.12
CA ARG A 11 -0.84 -10.72 -21.62
C ARG A 11 -0.87 -9.21 -21.81
N LEU A 12 -0.65 -8.49 -20.73
CA LEU A 12 -0.51 -7.06 -20.72
C LEU A 12 0.93 -6.70 -20.33
N LYS A 13 1.63 -6.02 -21.23
CA LYS A 13 3.02 -5.64 -21.00
C LYS A 13 3.24 -4.18 -21.35
N SER A 14 3.95 -3.46 -20.48
CA SER A 14 4.45 -2.14 -20.82
C SER A 14 5.58 -2.26 -21.83
N SER A 15 5.47 -1.57 -22.97
CA SER A 15 6.55 -1.52 -23.98
C SER A 15 7.68 -0.59 -23.58
N GLN A 16 7.38 0.36 -22.71
CA GLN A 16 8.31 1.34 -22.12
C GLN A 16 7.80 1.77 -20.76
N ASN A 17 8.69 2.35 -19.96
CA ASN A 17 8.28 2.96 -18.71
C ASN A 17 7.42 4.19 -18.97
N PHE A 18 6.35 4.36 -18.20
CA PHE A 18 5.50 5.53 -18.30
C PHE A 18 5.24 6.18 -16.93
N PRO A 19 4.88 7.48 -16.90
CA PRO A 19 4.67 8.21 -15.66
C PRO A 19 3.56 7.62 -14.79
N VAL A 20 3.77 7.60 -13.49
CA VAL A 20 2.79 7.11 -12.48
C VAL A 20 1.51 7.93 -12.52
N SER A 21 1.60 9.21 -12.88
CA SER A 21 0.45 10.11 -12.99
C SER A 21 -0.67 9.59 -13.90
N TYR A 22 -0.36 8.78 -14.91
CA TYR A 22 -1.39 8.17 -15.76
C TYR A 22 -2.25 7.15 -15.01
N ILE A 23 -1.65 6.38 -14.10
CA ILE A 23 -2.40 5.39 -13.30
C ILE A 23 -3.04 6.04 -12.08
N ALA A 24 -2.39 7.01 -11.45
CA ALA A 24 -2.92 7.69 -10.28
C ALA A 24 -4.30 8.34 -10.52
N GLN A 25 -4.63 8.67 -11.77
CA GLN A 25 -5.94 9.21 -12.14
C GLN A 25 -7.09 8.24 -11.87
N PHE A 26 -6.81 6.93 -11.87
CA PHE A 26 -7.82 5.90 -11.61
C PHE A 26 -8.06 5.65 -10.12
N PHE A 27 -7.18 6.18 -9.25
CA PHE A 27 -7.29 6.03 -7.80
C PHE A 27 -7.70 7.37 -7.19
N GLN A 28 -8.96 7.47 -6.76
CA GLN A 28 -9.51 8.71 -6.19
C GLN A 28 -8.77 9.18 -4.94
N ASP A 29 -8.23 8.23 -4.19
CA ASP A 29 -7.59 8.45 -2.89
C ASP A 29 -6.07 8.64 -2.94
N VAL A 30 -5.49 8.60 -4.15
CA VAL A 30 -4.05 8.74 -4.35
C VAL A 30 -3.77 9.94 -5.25
N GLU A 31 -2.85 10.78 -4.83
CA GLU A 31 -2.30 11.87 -5.62
C GLU A 31 -0.84 11.56 -5.94
N SER A 32 -0.50 11.45 -7.22
CA SER A 32 0.90 11.47 -7.65
C SER A 32 1.37 12.91 -7.72
N ILE A 33 2.43 13.22 -6.97
CA ILE A 33 3.07 14.55 -6.98
C ILE A 33 4.23 14.55 -7.96
N GLY A 34 4.02 13.95 -9.12
CA GLY A 34 4.94 13.74 -10.23
C GLY A 34 6.36 14.28 -10.14
N ASP A 35 7.35 13.39 -10.21
CA ASP A 35 8.72 13.74 -10.60
C ASP A 35 8.95 13.17 -12.01
N LYS A 36 9.74 13.90 -12.85
CA LYS A 36 10.08 13.47 -14.22
C LYS A 36 10.81 12.12 -14.30
N LYS A 37 11.24 11.58 -13.16
CA LYS A 37 11.97 10.30 -13.04
C LYS A 37 11.11 9.14 -12.58
N GLU A 38 9.83 9.36 -12.31
CA GLU A 38 8.94 8.29 -11.89
C GLU A 38 8.58 7.39 -13.06
N THR A 39 8.56 6.09 -12.80
CA THR A 39 8.24 5.10 -13.83
C THR A 39 7.39 3.98 -13.30
N ILE A 40 6.51 3.49 -14.17
CA ILE A 40 5.78 2.24 -14.00
C ILE A 40 6.18 1.26 -15.09
N SER A 41 6.36 0.02 -14.72
CA SER A 41 6.51 -1.08 -15.66
C SER A 41 5.71 -2.28 -15.18
N PHE A 42 5.18 -3.05 -16.12
CA PHE A 42 4.47 -4.29 -15.81
C PHE A 42 4.58 -5.29 -16.97
N ASP A 43 4.51 -6.55 -16.61
CA ASP A 43 4.37 -7.69 -17.52
C ASP A 43 3.49 -8.71 -16.81
N ILE A 44 2.20 -8.69 -17.11
CA ILE A 44 1.17 -9.46 -16.41
C ILE A 44 0.49 -10.38 -17.40
N THR A 45 0.29 -11.61 -17.02
CA THR A 45 -0.41 -12.64 -17.79
C THR A 45 -1.57 -13.18 -16.98
N LEU A 46 -2.75 -13.18 -17.60
CA LEU A 46 -3.94 -13.86 -17.12
C LEU A 46 -4.20 -15.08 -18.02
N GLU A 47 -4.32 -16.24 -17.42
CA GLU A 47 -4.66 -17.48 -18.09
C GLU A 47 -5.98 -18.01 -17.53
N ASP A 48 -6.95 -18.21 -18.41
CA ASP A 48 -8.23 -18.82 -18.07
C ASP A 48 -8.26 -20.22 -18.66
N GLU A 49 -8.59 -21.20 -17.84
CA GLU A 49 -8.78 -22.60 -18.24
C GLU A 49 -10.22 -23.02 -17.94
N TYR A 50 -10.97 -23.32 -18.98
CA TYR A 50 -12.35 -23.78 -18.88
C TYR A 50 -12.35 -25.30 -18.85
N ALA A 51 -12.66 -25.89 -17.70
CA ALA A 51 -12.98 -27.31 -17.61
C ALA A 51 -14.48 -27.52 -17.87
N ASN A 52 -14.86 -28.66 -18.48
CA ASN A 52 -16.25 -29.01 -18.66
C ASN A 52 -16.92 -29.16 -17.29
N ASN A 53 -17.70 -28.25 -16.86
CA ASN A 53 -18.64 -28.23 -15.72
C ASN A 53 -18.55 -26.91 -14.92
N ASP A 54 -18.46 -25.78 -15.61
CA ASP A 54 -18.51 -24.44 -14.98
C ASP A 54 -17.36 -24.07 -14.03
N ASP A 55 -16.35 -24.91 -13.86
CA ASP A 55 -15.17 -24.57 -13.10
C ASP A 55 -14.18 -23.78 -13.98
N ILE A 56 -14.15 -22.47 -13.77
CA ILE A 56 -13.18 -21.57 -14.38
C ILE A 56 -12.00 -21.45 -13.45
N SER A 57 -10.84 -21.93 -13.89
CA SER A 57 -9.59 -21.70 -13.17
C SER A 57 -8.86 -20.52 -13.78
N GLN A 58 -8.74 -19.43 -13.01
CA GLN A 58 -8.00 -18.24 -13.42
C GLN A 58 -6.63 -18.20 -12.75
N LYS A 59 -5.57 -17.98 -13.54
CA LYS A 59 -4.21 -17.84 -13.06
C LYS A 59 -3.62 -16.52 -13.47
N LEU A 60 -3.26 -15.74 -12.48
CA LEU A 60 -2.57 -14.47 -12.66
C LEU A 60 -1.09 -14.65 -12.35
N ASN A 61 -0.24 -14.25 -13.30
CA ASN A 61 1.21 -14.28 -13.16
C ASN A 61 1.82 -12.98 -13.66
N GLY A 62 2.92 -12.56 -13.09
CA GLY A 62 3.67 -11.43 -13.63
C GLY A 62 4.37 -10.56 -12.63
N VAL A 63 4.79 -9.41 -13.11
CA VAL A 63 5.53 -8.41 -12.34
C VAL A 63 4.91 -7.04 -12.55
N PHE A 64 4.74 -6.30 -11.47
CA PHE A 64 4.37 -4.89 -11.50
C PHE A 64 5.36 -4.09 -10.66
N GLN A 65 5.86 -3.00 -11.21
CA GLN A 65 6.88 -2.19 -10.55
C GLN A 65 6.56 -0.71 -10.66
N ILE A 66 6.75 -0.01 -9.55
CA ILE A 66 6.77 1.45 -9.50
C ILE A 66 8.15 1.87 -9.03
N ARG A 67 8.72 2.91 -9.63
CA ARG A 67 10.03 3.43 -9.26
C ARG A 67 10.00 4.92 -9.05
N ASN A 68 10.66 5.33 -7.97
CA ASN A 68 11.02 6.71 -7.67
C ASN A 68 9.85 7.70 -7.72
N THR A 69 8.67 7.27 -7.29
CA THR A 69 7.48 8.15 -7.27
C THR A 69 7.33 8.88 -5.94
N THR A 70 6.54 9.95 -5.97
CA THR A 70 6.07 10.64 -4.78
C THR A 70 4.55 10.59 -4.75
N MET A 71 3.99 9.97 -3.74
CA MET A 71 2.54 9.80 -3.58
C MET A 71 2.04 10.44 -2.29
N ARG A 72 0.83 11.00 -2.35
CA ARG A 72 0.08 11.43 -1.18
C ARG A 72 -1.27 10.71 -1.14
N LEU A 73 -1.63 10.18 0.02
CA LEU A 73 -2.96 9.67 0.25
C LEU A 73 -3.89 10.87 0.53
N LYS A 74 -4.98 11.00 -0.22
CA LYS A 74 -5.94 12.11 -0.08
C LYS A 74 -6.93 11.86 1.05
N THR A 75 -7.32 10.61 1.21
CA THR A 75 -8.33 10.17 2.17
C THR A 75 -7.67 9.48 3.34
N PHE A 76 -7.45 10.22 4.40
CA PHE A 76 -7.21 9.62 5.71
C PHE A 76 -8.41 9.96 6.58
N PRO A 77 -8.98 9.00 7.34
CA PRO A 77 -10.18 9.22 8.16
C PRO A 77 -9.99 10.23 9.30
N VAL A 78 -8.79 10.73 9.46
CA VAL A 78 -8.46 11.79 10.43
C VAL A 78 -8.00 12.99 9.61
N GLN A 79 -8.38 14.19 9.99
CA GLN A 79 -8.03 15.48 9.33
C GLN A 79 -6.50 15.78 9.32
N LEU A 80 -5.71 14.75 9.23
CA LEU A 80 -4.28 14.81 9.03
C LEU A 80 -4.04 15.02 7.54
N LYS A 81 -3.43 16.11 7.15
CA LYS A 81 -2.80 16.21 5.83
C LYS A 81 -1.58 15.29 5.86
N PRO A 82 -1.67 14.07 5.31
CA PRO A 82 -0.53 13.17 5.35
C PRO A 82 0.60 13.77 4.52
N GLU A 83 1.79 13.76 5.09
CA GLU A 83 2.99 14.12 4.34
C GLU A 83 3.17 13.15 3.17
N PRO A 84 3.63 13.62 2.02
CA PRO A 84 3.82 12.75 0.88
C PRO A 84 4.91 11.71 1.15
N ILE A 85 4.67 10.49 0.71
CA ILE A 85 5.67 9.43 0.68
C ILE A 85 6.54 9.68 -0.54
N ARG A 86 7.82 9.94 -0.33
CA ARG A 86 8.81 10.24 -1.38
C ARG A 86 9.66 9.03 -1.68
N ARG A 87 10.24 8.99 -2.88
CA ARG A 87 11.11 7.90 -3.35
C ARG A 87 10.49 6.53 -3.14
N LEU A 88 9.19 6.48 -3.40
CA LEU A 88 8.44 5.23 -3.27
C LEU A 88 8.81 4.31 -4.42
N ASN A 89 9.22 3.10 -4.04
CA ASN A 89 9.43 1.99 -4.95
C ASN A 89 8.54 0.84 -4.52
N LEU A 90 7.85 0.26 -5.48
CA LEU A 90 7.02 -0.92 -5.28
C LEU A 90 7.49 -2.02 -6.23
N ASP A 91 7.68 -3.20 -5.70
CA ASP A 91 7.83 -4.46 -6.44
C ASP A 91 6.66 -5.37 -6.05
N LEU A 92 5.92 -5.83 -7.02
CA LEU A 92 4.90 -6.85 -6.87
C LEU A 92 5.20 -7.97 -7.86
N ASN A 93 5.54 -9.14 -7.34
CA ASN A 93 5.77 -10.36 -8.12
C ASN A 93 4.62 -11.31 -7.87
N ILE A 94 3.93 -11.72 -8.93
CA ILE A 94 2.73 -12.57 -8.86
C ILE A 94 3.06 -13.92 -9.50
N ASN A 95 2.79 -14.99 -8.77
CA ASN A 95 2.93 -16.35 -9.22
C ASN A 95 1.73 -17.17 -8.76
N ASP A 96 1.00 -17.77 -9.71
CA ASP A 96 -0.20 -18.55 -9.46
C ASP A 96 -1.16 -17.86 -8.47
N ASN A 97 -1.59 -16.64 -8.80
CA ASN A 97 -2.48 -15.79 -8.01
C ASN A 97 -1.90 -15.27 -6.67
N ILE A 98 -0.71 -15.67 -6.28
CA ILE A 98 -0.08 -15.16 -5.05
C ILE A 98 0.94 -14.08 -5.41
N GLY A 99 0.65 -12.86 -5.00
CA GLY A 99 1.54 -11.72 -5.13
C GLY A 99 2.42 -11.52 -3.91
N GLN A 100 3.72 -11.34 -4.13
CA GLN A 100 4.67 -10.88 -3.11
C GLN A 100 4.90 -9.40 -3.33
N ALA A 101 4.47 -8.58 -2.37
CA ALA A 101 4.62 -7.14 -2.41
C ALA A 101 5.77 -6.68 -1.53
N ASN A 102 6.58 -5.76 -2.05
CA ASN A 102 7.58 -5.03 -1.30
C ASN A 102 7.54 -3.57 -1.73
N LEU A 103 7.14 -2.70 -0.82
CA LEU A 103 7.10 -1.26 -1.02
C LEU A 103 8.03 -0.60 -0.02
N VAL A 104 8.88 0.27 -0.51
CA VAL A 104 9.75 1.10 0.33
C VAL A 104 9.58 2.57 -0.05
N GLY A 105 9.64 3.43 0.95
CA GLY A 105 9.49 4.87 0.74
C GLY A 105 10.04 5.69 1.89
N THR A 106 10.04 7.01 1.70
CA THR A 106 10.50 7.96 2.72
C THR A 106 9.37 8.90 3.10
N LEU A 107 8.92 8.82 4.35
CA LEU A 107 8.06 9.81 4.96
C LEU A 107 8.90 10.95 5.54
N TYR A 108 8.54 12.16 5.18
CA TYR A 108 9.29 13.35 5.57
C TYR A 108 9.28 13.56 7.10
N ASN A 109 10.45 13.84 7.64
CA ASN A 109 10.60 14.29 9.02
C ASN A 109 11.22 15.70 9.04
N PRO A 110 10.44 16.75 9.37
CA PRO A 110 10.92 18.13 9.36
C PRO A 110 12.01 18.43 10.38
N LYS A 111 12.22 17.52 11.36
CA LYS A 111 13.29 17.67 12.37
C LYS A 111 14.64 17.11 11.89
N LYS A 112 14.66 16.38 10.79
CA LYS A 112 15.89 15.94 10.14
C LYS A 112 16.20 16.90 8.96
N SER A 113 17.41 17.40 8.86
CA SER A 113 17.79 18.21 7.70
C SER A 113 17.56 17.41 6.41
N LEU A 114 17.07 18.07 5.34
CA LEU A 114 16.71 17.43 4.08
C LEU A 114 17.82 16.57 3.46
N GLY A 115 19.09 16.85 3.76
CA GLY A 115 20.23 16.05 3.28
C GLY A 115 20.48 14.75 4.06
N LEU A 116 19.90 14.59 5.24
CA LEU A 116 20.12 13.41 6.11
C LEU A 116 19.04 12.34 5.97
N GLN A 117 17.95 12.60 5.23
CA GLN A 117 16.89 11.61 4.95
C GLN A 117 17.14 10.89 3.62
N THR A 118 18.23 10.16 3.54
CA THR A 118 18.57 9.37 2.34
C THR A 118 18.01 7.97 2.41
N GLU A 119 17.79 7.44 3.61
CA GLU A 119 17.31 6.08 3.83
C GLU A 119 15.77 6.02 3.89
N PRO A 120 15.16 4.99 3.30
CA PRO A 120 13.75 4.71 3.46
C PRO A 120 13.41 4.50 4.95
N ASN A 121 12.31 5.08 5.39
CA ASN A 121 11.81 4.91 6.76
C ASN A 121 10.40 4.31 6.82
N LEU A 122 9.83 3.98 5.66
CA LEU A 122 8.59 3.25 5.51
C LEU A 122 8.83 2.01 4.65
N GLN A 123 8.40 0.87 5.14
CA GLN A 123 8.42 -0.39 4.41
C GLN A 123 7.06 -1.08 4.56
N ILE A 124 6.52 -1.56 3.45
CA ILE A 124 5.32 -2.40 3.43
C ILE A 124 5.69 -3.67 2.68
N GLY A 125 5.53 -4.81 3.33
CA GLY A 125 5.82 -6.11 2.73
C GLY A 125 4.75 -7.12 3.07
N GLY A 126 4.60 -8.14 2.23
CA GLY A 126 3.68 -9.23 2.49
C GLY A 126 3.08 -9.83 1.22
N THR A 127 1.94 -10.47 1.38
CA THR A 127 1.28 -11.22 0.32
C THR A 127 -0.08 -10.66 -0.05
N LEU A 128 -0.44 -10.83 -1.33
CA LEU A 128 -1.78 -10.59 -1.87
C LEU A 128 -2.23 -11.87 -2.55
N ASN A 129 -3.41 -12.37 -2.20
CA ASN A 129 -4.03 -13.49 -2.89
C ASN A 129 -5.07 -12.95 -3.90
N PHE A 130 -4.84 -13.24 -5.18
CA PHE A 130 -5.65 -12.80 -6.32
C PHE A 130 -6.60 -13.88 -6.84
N GLU A 131 -7.03 -14.85 -6.04
CA GLU A 131 -8.09 -15.78 -6.44
C GLU A 131 -9.33 -15.03 -6.95
N GLU A 132 -9.64 -13.89 -6.33
CA GLU A 132 -10.54 -12.89 -6.88
C GLU A 132 -9.72 -11.66 -7.30
N ILE A 133 -9.43 -11.52 -8.58
CA ILE A 133 -8.51 -10.50 -9.12
C ILE A 133 -8.87 -9.08 -8.69
N LEU A 134 -10.16 -8.75 -8.68
CA LEU A 134 -10.65 -7.41 -8.33
C LEU A 134 -10.78 -7.17 -6.81
N LYS A 135 -10.66 -8.22 -6.00
CA LYS A 135 -10.78 -8.15 -4.54
C LYS A 135 -9.73 -9.04 -3.88
N PRO A 136 -8.46 -8.71 -4.00
CA PRO A 136 -7.41 -9.52 -3.43
C PRO A 136 -7.52 -9.57 -1.90
N GLU A 137 -7.20 -10.73 -1.34
CA GLU A 137 -6.98 -10.85 0.09
C GLU A 137 -5.58 -10.34 0.45
N LEU A 138 -5.49 -9.51 1.47
CA LEU A 138 -4.28 -8.85 1.90
C LEU A 138 -3.72 -9.51 3.16
N ASN A 139 -2.40 -9.71 3.19
CA ASN A 139 -1.65 -10.03 4.40
C ASN A 139 -0.34 -9.23 4.35
N LEU A 140 -0.40 -8.00 4.84
CA LEU A 140 0.67 -7.02 4.74
C LEU A 140 1.16 -6.59 6.11
N ILE A 141 2.44 -6.29 6.20
CA ILE A 141 3.07 -5.67 7.38
C ILE A 141 3.64 -4.32 6.96
N VAL A 142 3.23 -3.29 7.66
CA VAL A 142 3.73 -1.92 7.52
C VAL A 142 4.69 -1.62 8.65
N ASN A 143 5.94 -1.32 8.33
CA ASN A 143 6.94 -0.88 9.28
C ASN A 143 7.33 0.56 8.98
N GLY A 144 7.32 1.39 9.99
CA GLY A 144 7.74 2.77 9.89
C GLY A 144 8.71 3.14 11.01
N TYR A 145 9.78 3.85 10.67
CA TYR A 145 10.82 4.26 11.59
C TYR A 145 11.01 5.77 11.57
N ASP A 146 11.12 6.39 12.75
CA ASP A 146 11.29 7.83 12.87
C ASP A 146 10.27 8.65 12.05
N ILE A 147 9.03 8.17 11.97
CA ILE A 147 7.96 8.84 11.26
C ILE A 147 7.52 10.06 12.06
N TYR A 148 7.51 11.21 11.40
CA TYR A 148 6.95 12.42 11.98
C TYR A 148 5.43 12.41 11.79
N PHE A 149 4.72 12.57 12.89
CA PHE A 149 3.28 12.85 12.84
C PHE A 149 3.04 14.31 13.16
N ALA A 150 2.37 14.98 12.23
CA ALA A 150 1.94 16.34 12.41
C ALA A 150 0.74 16.40 13.36
N LYS A 151 0.54 17.56 13.95
CA LYS A 151 -0.52 17.93 14.89
C LYS A 151 -1.85 17.21 14.62
N LEU A 152 -2.24 16.35 15.53
CA LEU A 152 -3.63 15.94 15.66
C LEU A 152 -4.40 17.21 16.10
N GLU A 153 -5.27 17.74 15.24
CA GLU A 153 -5.86 19.09 15.40
C GLU A 153 -6.45 19.34 16.79
N ASN A 154 -6.97 18.30 17.44
CA ASN A 154 -7.56 18.39 18.77
C ASN A 154 -6.59 18.14 19.94
N LEU A 155 -5.37 17.63 19.69
CA LEU A 155 -4.47 17.23 20.76
C LEU A 155 -3.18 18.04 20.83
N ASN A 156 -2.95 19.00 19.95
CA ASN A 156 -1.69 19.77 19.87
C ASN A 156 -0.42 18.88 19.96
N LEU A 157 -0.55 17.60 19.60
CA LEU A 157 0.48 16.61 19.72
C LEU A 157 1.24 16.47 18.41
N ASN A 158 2.53 16.69 18.44
CA ASN A 158 3.42 16.34 17.33
C ASN A 158 4.60 15.55 17.87
N GLY A 159 5.16 14.72 17.04
CA GLY A 159 6.27 13.89 17.51
C GLY A 159 6.87 12.98 16.46
N VAL A 160 7.72 12.10 16.93
CA VAL A 160 8.37 11.06 16.13
C VAL A 160 7.98 9.72 16.71
N THR A 161 7.59 8.82 15.84
CA THR A 161 7.15 7.47 16.22
C THR A 161 7.77 6.40 15.34
N ASP A 162 7.93 5.22 15.91
CA ASP A 162 8.03 3.98 15.15
C ASP A 162 6.64 3.32 15.15
N LEU A 163 6.27 2.72 14.04
CA LEU A 163 5.02 1.99 13.93
C LEU A 163 5.25 0.63 13.27
N THR A 164 4.46 -0.33 13.70
CA THR A 164 4.33 -1.62 13.02
C THR A 164 2.85 -1.94 12.98
N VAL A 165 2.30 -2.15 11.78
CA VAL A 165 0.89 -2.46 11.57
C VAL A 165 0.76 -3.66 10.66
N SER A 166 -0.01 -4.65 11.09
CA SER A 166 -0.46 -5.77 10.27
C SER A 166 -1.81 -5.43 9.66
N ILE A 167 -1.96 -5.68 8.37
CA ILE A 167 -3.20 -5.47 7.61
C ILE A 167 -3.60 -6.81 7.01
N ILE A 168 -4.67 -7.40 7.49
CA ILE A 168 -5.13 -8.71 7.05
C ILE A 168 -6.60 -8.63 6.65
N GLY A 169 -6.96 -9.22 5.54
CA GLY A 169 -8.35 -9.40 5.13
C GLY A 169 -8.61 -9.15 3.66
N LYS A 170 -9.89 -9.28 3.27
CA LYS A 170 -10.36 -9.14 1.90
C LYS A 170 -11.41 -8.02 1.78
N ASN A 171 -12.63 -8.28 2.20
CA ASN A 171 -13.72 -7.30 2.18
C ASN A 171 -13.75 -6.44 3.45
N VAL A 172 -13.21 -6.95 4.54
CA VAL A 172 -13.03 -6.26 5.82
C VAL A 172 -11.57 -6.41 6.19
N LEU A 173 -10.93 -5.28 6.46
CA LEU A 173 -9.52 -5.26 6.86
C LEU A 173 -9.43 -5.26 8.38
N ASP A 174 -8.69 -6.21 8.93
CA ASP A 174 -8.25 -6.22 10.32
C ASP A 174 -6.90 -5.52 10.41
N LEU A 175 -6.83 -4.49 11.25
CA LEU A 175 -5.65 -3.68 11.47
C LEU A 175 -5.18 -3.90 12.91
N GLN A 176 -4.02 -4.52 13.05
CA GLN A 176 -3.40 -4.74 14.35
C GLN A 176 -2.00 -4.17 14.36
N GLY A 177 -1.61 -3.50 15.43
CA GLY A 177 -0.27 -2.93 15.43
C GLY A 177 0.14 -2.29 16.73
N SER A 178 1.35 -1.76 16.69
CA SER A 178 1.96 -1.02 17.77
C SER A 178 2.54 0.31 17.28
N LEU A 179 2.45 1.32 18.13
CA LEU A 179 2.97 2.64 17.88
C LEU A 179 3.84 3.04 19.08
N LYS A 180 5.14 3.22 18.84
CA LYS A 180 6.11 3.62 19.84
C LYS A 180 6.47 5.09 19.69
N ILE A 181 5.96 5.94 20.53
CA ILE A 181 6.28 7.37 20.54
C ILE A 181 7.69 7.56 21.11
N LYS A 182 8.62 8.10 20.31
CA LYS A 182 10.00 8.37 20.72
C LYS A 182 10.18 9.76 21.32
N LYS A 183 9.56 10.76 20.69
CA LYS A 183 9.57 12.15 21.14
C LYS A 183 8.22 12.77 20.79
N SER A 184 7.59 13.36 21.77
CA SER A 184 6.38 14.15 21.57
C SER A 184 6.54 15.52 22.22
N ASN A 185 6.04 16.55 21.55
CA ASN A 185 5.83 17.87 22.14
C ASN A 185 4.33 18.11 22.13
N GLY A 186 3.75 18.25 23.30
CA GLY A 186 2.31 18.50 23.44
C GLY A 186 1.84 18.22 24.86
N PHE A 187 0.68 18.74 25.21
CA PHE A 187 -0.01 18.40 26.44
C PHE A 187 -0.96 17.24 26.16
N LEU A 188 -0.67 16.08 26.74
CA LEU A 188 -1.68 15.05 26.92
C LEU A 188 -2.61 15.58 28.03
N VAL A 189 -3.80 16.01 27.68
CA VAL A 189 -4.87 16.09 28.66
C VAL A 189 -5.15 14.66 29.08
N PRO A 190 -5.03 14.29 30.37
CA PRO A 190 -5.37 12.95 30.82
C PRO A 190 -6.86 12.73 30.43
N LEU A 191 -7.10 11.89 29.44
CA LEU A 191 -8.44 11.36 29.22
C LEU A 191 -8.65 10.39 30.38
N ALA A 192 -9.55 10.73 31.28
CA ALA A 192 -9.99 9.82 32.31
C ALA A 192 -10.37 8.49 31.67
N ASP A 193 -9.72 7.42 32.11
CA ASP A 193 -9.99 6.01 31.87
C ASP A 193 -10.98 5.71 30.73
N THR A 194 -10.55 5.88 29.50
CA THR A 194 -11.21 5.30 28.34
C THR A 194 -10.29 4.25 27.76
N GLU A 195 -10.64 2.99 27.99
CA GLU A 195 -10.07 1.87 27.25
C GLU A 195 -10.35 2.09 25.76
N PHE A 196 -9.33 2.42 25.00
CA PHE A 196 -9.42 2.49 23.55
C PHE A 196 -9.32 1.08 22.96
N GLU A 197 -10.39 0.31 23.00
CA GLU A 197 -10.60 -0.76 22.01
C GLU A 197 -11.06 -0.12 20.70
N THR A 198 -10.15 0.32 19.87
CA THR A 198 -10.48 0.77 18.51
C THR A 198 -10.53 -0.43 17.56
N LYS A 199 -11.64 -1.14 17.56
CA LYS A 199 -12.03 -1.99 16.43
C LYS A 199 -12.67 -1.10 15.36
N HIS A 200 -11.88 -0.51 14.48
CA HIS A 200 -12.43 0.13 13.31
C HIS A 200 -12.79 -0.93 12.26
N ARG A 201 -14.06 -1.31 12.21
CA ARG A 201 -14.63 -2.00 11.05
C ARG A 201 -14.96 -0.95 9.99
N ILE A 202 -14.16 -0.87 8.95
CA ILE A 202 -14.53 -0.14 7.74
C ILE A 202 -15.47 -1.05 6.96
N ARG A 203 -16.75 -0.71 6.92
CA ARG A 203 -17.73 -1.34 6.03
C ARG A 203 -17.80 -0.51 4.74
N ASN A 204 -17.53 -1.15 3.62
CA ASN A 204 -17.87 -0.63 2.30
C ASN A 204 -19.37 -0.78 2.03
#